data_be90620e3e4fd0a20e3dc01179899863
#
_entry.id   be90620e3e4fd0a20e3dc01179899863
#
_cell.length_a   1.000
_cell.length_b   1.000
_cell.length_c   1.000
_cell.angle_alpha   90.00
_cell.angle_beta   90.00
_cell.angle_gamma   90.00
#
_symmetry.space_group_name_H-M   'P 1'
#
loop_
_entity.id
_entity.type
_entity.pdbx_description
1 polymer ?
#
loop_
_entity_poly.entity_id
_entity_poly.type
_entity_poly.pdbx_seq_one_letter_code
_entity_poly.pdbx_strand_id
1 'polypeptide(L)'
;MLLCGMFLLLMSCSTKKSLAYLQEESGDSTMVVAAQELYDARIKPKDLLTVTVNTFDREASVPFNLMFPSGSALPPTNTNGENAMQKYLVDNDGNIDFPVLGKIKVADMTKNQVEAYLKDQLRPYLKEEPLINVRMVNYKISVLGEVNRPNSYTITNEKVNVLEALALAGDLTIYGKRDNVKLMRESVDGKREVVILDLTDKNLIHSPYFYLQQNDVLYVEPNKTRMRNSKYSALTGQILTGVTAAVSVASLIVTIIAASGD
;
A
#
# COMPACT_ATOMS: atom_id res chain seq x y z
N MET A 1 59.01 2.38 -9.21
CA MET A 1 57.94 1.35 -9.09
C MET A 1 56.81 1.67 -8.12
N LEU A 2 56.97 2.60 -7.18
CA LEU A 2 55.92 2.98 -6.22
C LEU A 2 54.80 3.84 -6.82
N LEU A 3 55.05 4.61 -7.87
CA LEU A 3 54.06 5.52 -8.48
C LEU A 3 53.04 4.79 -9.40
N CYS A 4 53.37 3.62 -9.93
CA CYS A 4 52.50 2.85 -10.83
C CYS A 4 51.41 2.09 -10.05
N GLY A 5 51.65 1.74 -8.79
CA GLY A 5 50.68 1.06 -7.92
C GLY A 5 49.51 1.95 -7.42
N MET A 6 49.74 3.26 -7.36
CA MET A 6 48.72 4.22 -6.85
C MET A 6 47.67 4.60 -7.90
N PHE A 7 47.95 4.37 -9.19
CA PHE A 7 47.01 4.71 -10.29
C PHE A 7 45.95 3.63 -10.53
N LEU A 8 46.12 2.40 -10.01
CA LEU A 8 45.18 1.30 -10.17
C LEU A 8 43.98 1.34 -9.19
N LEU A 9 43.99 2.23 -8.20
CA LEU A 9 42.90 2.32 -7.19
C LEU A 9 41.77 3.28 -7.57
N LEU A 10 41.82 3.95 -8.73
CA LEU A 10 40.82 4.95 -9.13
C LEU A 10 39.75 4.43 -10.11
N MET A 11 39.77 3.18 -10.49
CA MET A 11 38.67 2.57 -11.27
C MET A 11 37.54 2.08 -10.37
N SER A 12 36.99 2.94 -9.53
CA SER A 12 35.70 2.72 -8.91
C SER A 12 34.63 3.01 -9.95
N CYS A 13 34.27 2.04 -10.76
CA CYS A 13 33.04 2.08 -11.57
C CYS A 13 31.85 2.11 -10.63
N SER A 14 31.42 3.32 -10.29
CA SER A 14 30.13 3.57 -9.69
C SER A 14 29.05 3.24 -10.72
N THR A 15 28.51 2.06 -10.68
CA THR A 15 27.25 1.75 -11.34
C THR A 15 26.18 2.59 -10.63
N LYS A 16 25.88 3.75 -11.19
CA LYS A 16 24.76 4.58 -10.77
C LYS A 16 23.47 3.83 -11.09
N LYS A 17 23.06 2.87 -10.26
CA LYS A 17 21.67 2.46 -10.22
C LYS A 17 20.90 3.66 -9.71
N SER A 18 20.19 4.28 -10.61
CA SER A 18 19.45 5.50 -10.32
C SER A 18 18.44 5.23 -9.20
N LEU A 19 18.43 6.13 -8.23
CA LEU A 19 17.44 6.18 -7.16
C LEU A 19 16.16 6.91 -7.61
N ALA A 20 16.15 7.41 -8.85
CA ALA A 20 15.03 8.17 -9.38
C ALA A 20 13.91 7.24 -9.91
N TYR A 21 12.69 7.70 -9.75
CA TYR A 21 11.50 7.09 -10.33
C TYR A 21 11.29 7.55 -11.77
N LEU A 22 10.53 6.78 -12.56
CA LEU A 22 10.02 7.15 -13.88
C LEU A 22 11.09 7.77 -14.79
N GLN A 23 12.22 7.09 -14.95
CA GLN A 23 13.36 7.61 -15.69
C GLN A 23 13.10 7.62 -17.17
N GLU A 24 13.46 8.72 -17.84
CA GLU A 24 13.48 8.86 -19.27
C GLU A 24 14.83 8.45 -19.85
N GLU A 25 14.83 7.67 -20.92
CA GLU A 25 15.96 7.62 -21.83
C GLU A 25 15.94 8.91 -22.65
N SER A 26 16.83 9.82 -22.29
CA SER A 26 17.16 11.13 -22.91
C SER A 26 16.28 11.63 -24.05
N GLY A 27 15.51 12.68 -23.85
CA GLY A 27 15.22 13.68 -24.87
C GLY A 27 13.79 14.17 -25.06
N ASP A 28 12.77 13.57 -24.50
CA ASP A 28 11.39 14.06 -24.68
C ASP A 28 10.75 14.41 -23.34
N SER A 29 10.59 15.71 -23.08
CA SER A 29 10.21 16.22 -21.75
C SER A 29 8.71 16.19 -21.47
N THR A 30 7.88 15.69 -22.38
CA THR A 30 6.43 15.72 -22.21
C THR A 30 5.81 14.37 -22.55
N MET A 31 5.54 13.57 -21.54
CA MET A 31 4.74 12.37 -21.69
C MET A 31 3.26 12.74 -21.53
N VAL A 32 2.58 12.95 -22.65
CA VAL A 32 1.11 13.09 -22.65
C VAL A 32 0.52 11.70 -22.59
N VAL A 33 0.06 11.32 -21.40
CA VAL A 33 -0.75 10.10 -21.24
C VAL A 33 -2.10 10.36 -21.89
N ALA A 34 -2.48 9.57 -22.89
CA ALA A 34 -3.84 9.59 -23.41
C ALA A 34 -4.80 9.39 -22.22
N ALA A 35 -5.92 10.10 -22.22
CA ALA A 35 -6.91 9.99 -21.15
C ALA A 35 -7.32 8.53 -21.00
N GLN A 36 -6.82 7.89 -19.94
CA GLN A 36 -7.31 6.59 -19.51
C GLN A 36 -8.69 6.79 -18.89
N GLU A 37 -9.57 5.82 -19.06
CA GLU A 37 -10.82 5.78 -18.31
C GLU A 37 -10.51 6.00 -16.82
N LEU A 38 -11.31 6.84 -16.17
CA LEU A 38 -11.15 7.12 -14.76
C LEU A 38 -11.22 5.80 -13.98
N TYR A 39 -10.16 5.51 -13.22
CA TYR A 39 -10.14 4.31 -12.39
C TYR A 39 -11.22 4.40 -11.32
N ASP A 40 -12.14 3.45 -11.33
CA ASP A 40 -13.13 3.22 -10.29
C ASP A 40 -12.87 1.86 -9.64
N ALA A 41 -12.73 1.86 -8.32
CA ALA A 41 -12.56 0.63 -7.56
C ALA A 41 -13.79 -0.27 -7.69
N ARG A 42 -13.56 -1.58 -7.87
CA ARG A 42 -14.62 -2.59 -7.91
C ARG A 42 -14.79 -3.23 -6.56
N ILE A 43 -16.03 -3.45 -6.19
CA ILE A 43 -16.41 -4.10 -4.94
C ILE A 43 -16.03 -5.58 -5.00
N LYS A 44 -15.44 -6.07 -3.90
CA LYS A 44 -15.02 -7.47 -3.75
C LYS A 44 -15.74 -8.15 -2.57
N PRO A 45 -15.79 -9.49 -2.53
CA PRO A 45 -16.19 -10.21 -1.32
C PRO A 45 -15.39 -9.74 -0.10
N LYS A 46 -16.06 -9.65 1.05
CA LYS A 46 -15.52 -9.11 2.33
C LYS A 46 -15.36 -7.60 2.38
N ASP A 47 -15.73 -6.84 1.35
CA ASP A 47 -15.80 -5.41 1.47
C ASP A 47 -16.94 -4.99 2.41
N LEU A 48 -16.72 -3.87 3.09
CA LEU A 48 -17.72 -3.21 3.92
C LEU A 48 -18.23 -1.97 3.20
N LEU A 49 -19.52 -1.94 2.93
CA LEU A 49 -20.17 -0.83 2.25
C LEU A 49 -21.07 -0.07 3.23
N THR A 50 -21.16 1.23 3.05
CA THR A 50 -22.30 2.02 3.52
C THR A 50 -23.14 2.37 2.32
N VAL A 51 -24.47 2.19 2.45
CA VAL A 51 -25.45 2.58 1.43
C VAL A 51 -26.44 3.50 2.09
N THR A 52 -26.62 4.69 1.54
CA THR A 52 -27.58 5.68 2.02
C THR A 52 -28.59 5.97 0.93
N VAL A 53 -29.86 5.83 1.25
CA VAL A 53 -30.99 6.17 0.39
C VAL A 53 -31.64 7.44 0.94
N ASN A 54 -31.64 8.51 0.17
CA ASN A 54 -32.26 9.77 0.52
C ASN A 54 -33.36 10.09 -0.48
N THR A 55 -34.50 10.54 0.05
CA THR A 55 -35.67 11.03 -0.72
C THR A 55 -36.04 12.39 -0.18
N PHE A 56 -36.83 13.16 -0.92
CA PHE A 56 -37.37 14.42 -0.44
C PHE A 56 -38.23 14.18 0.81
N ASP A 57 -39.10 13.16 0.75
CA ASP A 57 -39.81 12.65 1.91
C ASP A 57 -38.90 11.71 2.72
N ARG A 58 -38.38 12.18 3.84
CA ARG A 58 -37.48 11.40 4.70
C ARG A 58 -38.12 10.11 5.23
N GLU A 59 -39.41 10.10 5.49
CA GLU A 59 -40.11 8.94 6.03
C GLU A 59 -40.15 7.82 5.00
N ALA A 60 -40.28 8.15 3.71
CA ALA A 60 -40.27 7.18 2.62
C ALA A 60 -38.90 6.44 2.48
N SER A 61 -37.82 7.06 2.90
CA SER A 61 -36.46 6.45 2.81
C SER A 61 -36.09 5.57 4.00
N VAL A 62 -36.75 5.72 5.15
CA VAL A 62 -36.43 4.99 6.39
C VAL A 62 -36.36 3.46 6.22
N PRO A 63 -37.29 2.79 5.51
CA PRO A 63 -37.24 1.34 5.36
C PRO A 63 -36.02 0.81 4.59
N PHE A 64 -35.35 1.66 3.81
CA PHE A 64 -34.21 1.28 2.96
C PHE A 64 -32.85 1.58 3.60
N ASN A 65 -32.86 2.24 4.76
CA ASN A 65 -31.62 2.58 5.49
C ASN A 65 -31.48 1.68 6.71
N LEU A 66 -30.37 0.93 6.80
CA LEU A 66 -30.04 0.19 8.02
C LEU A 66 -29.62 1.16 9.12
N MET A 67 -30.52 1.37 10.08
CA MET A 67 -30.23 2.14 11.30
C MET A 67 -30.11 1.19 12.49
N PHE A 68 -29.25 1.54 13.45
CA PHE A 68 -29.30 0.85 14.75
C PHE A 68 -30.60 1.24 15.46
N PRO A 69 -31.32 0.27 16.06
CA PRO A 69 -32.51 0.57 16.84
C PRO A 69 -32.16 1.57 17.95
N SER A 70 -32.96 2.64 18.07
CA SER A 70 -32.84 3.60 19.16
C SER A 70 -33.05 2.85 20.48
N GLY A 71 -32.01 2.73 21.30
CA GLY A 71 -32.05 1.99 22.57
C GLY A 71 -31.11 0.79 22.68
N SER A 72 -30.36 0.42 21.65
CA SER A 72 -29.28 -0.55 21.82
C SER A 72 -28.17 0.05 22.68
N ALA A 73 -27.78 -0.69 23.76
CA ALA A 73 -26.82 -0.27 24.78
C ALA A 73 -25.37 -0.16 24.28
N LEU A 74 -25.13 -0.19 23.00
CA LEU A 74 -23.82 0.08 22.40
C LEU A 74 -23.77 1.57 22.04
N PRO A 75 -22.94 2.36 22.73
CA PRO A 75 -22.79 3.76 22.39
C PRO A 75 -22.27 3.87 20.95
N PRO A 76 -22.77 4.84 20.16
CA PRO A 76 -22.11 5.20 18.91
C PRO A 76 -20.69 5.64 19.29
N THR A 77 -19.70 4.86 18.91
CA THR A 77 -18.28 5.11 19.22
C THR A 77 -17.70 6.31 18.47
N ASN A 78 -18.52 7.08 17.80
CA ASN A 78 -18.11 8.31 17.14
C ASN A 78 -18.62 9.52 17.92
N THR A 79 -17.68 10.29 18.44
CA THR A 79 -17.88 11.53 19.22
C THR A 79 -18.61 12.66 18.45
N ASN A 80 -19.06 12.43 17.22
CA ASN A 80 -19.69 13.45 16.36
C ASN A 80 -21.20 13.35 16.25
N GLY A 81 -21.89 12.54 17.06
CA GLY A 81 -23.36 12.53 17.11
C GLY A 81 -24.07 12.02 15.83
N GLU A 82 -23.35 11.50 14.87
CA GLU A 82 -23.93 10.87 13.69
C GLU A 82 -24.51 9.51 14.09
N ASN A 83 -25.79 9.29 13.78
CA ASN A 83 -26.41 7.98 13.88
C ASN A 83 -25.56 7.00 13.10
N ALA A 84 -24.90 6.06 13.80
CA ALA A 84 -24.00 5.10 13.20
C ALA A 84 -24.82 4.24 12.23
N MET A 85 -24.65 4.48 10.92
CA MET A 85 -25.26 3.66 9.90
C MET A 85 -24.65 2.25 9.95
N GLN A 86 -25.49 1.24 9.85
CA GLN A 86 -25.01 -0.13 9.74
C GLN A 86 -24.28 -0.29 8.40
N LYS A 87 -23.24 -1.12 8.44
CA LYS A 87 -22.43 -1.42 7.27
C LYS A 87 -22.89 -2.75 6.68
N TYR A 88 -22.91 -2.82 5.36
CA TYR A 88 -23.18 -4.05 4.63
C TYR A 88 -21.88 -4.79 4.39
N LEU A 89 -21.81 -6.04 4.85
CA LEU A 89 -20.70 -6.93 4.52
C LEU A 89 -21.04 -7.66 3.21
N VAL A 90 -20.17 -7.52 2.21
CA VAL A 90 -20.28 -8.33 0.98
C VAL A 90 -19.92 -9.76 1.31
N ASP A 91 -20.86 -10.70 1.08
CA ASP A 91 -20.68 -12.12 1.35
C ASP A 91 -19.69 -12.79 0.38
N ASN A 92 -19.40 -14.09 0.57
CA ASN A 92 -18.47 -14.81 -0.30
C ASN A 92 -18.98 -14.95 -1.74
N ASP A 93 -20.29 -14.93 -1.93
CA ASP A 93 -20.93 -14.99 -3.24
C ASP A 93 -20.99 -13.60 -3.89
N GLY A 94 -20.55 -12.56 -3.19
CA GLY A 94 -20.51 -11.17 -3.66
C GLY A 94 -21.83 -10.44 -3.55
N ASN A 95 -22.72 -10.85 -2.63
CA ASN A 95 -24.01 -10.22 -2.38
C ASN A 95 -23.98 -9.41 -1.09
N ILE A 96 -24.91 -8.47 -0.96
CA ILE A 96 -25.30 -7.85 0.29
C ILE A 96 -26.77 -8.12 0.57
N ASP A 97 -27.15 -8.18 1.85
CA ASP A 97 -28.56 -8.27 2.27
C ASP A 97 -29.11 -6.83 2.41
N PHE A 98 -29.83 -6.39 1.39
CA PHE A 98 -30.38 -5.03 1.35
C PHE A 98 -31.85 -5.03 1.82
N PRO A 99 -32.26 -4.08 2.68
CA PRO A 99 -33.64 -4.00 3.15
C PRO A 99 -34.64 -3.96 2.00
N VAL A 100 -35.77 -4.63 2.16
CA VAL A 100 -36.86 -4.74 1.18
C VAL A 100 -36.50 -5.54 -0.09
N LEU A 101 -35.28 -5.37 -0.64
CA LEU A 101 -34.85 -6.08 -1.86
C LEU A 101 -34.27 -7.46 -1.58
N GLY A 102 -33.84 -7.75 -0.31
CA GLY A 102 -33.17 -8.99 0.03
C GLY A 102 -31.73 -9.04 -0.50
N LYS A 103 -31.30 -10.24 -0.93
CA LYS A 103 -29.93 -10.45 -1.45
C LYS A 103 -29.77 -9.86 -2.84
N ILE A 104 -28.80 -8.95 -2.97
CA ILE A 104 -28.43 -8.33 -4.25
C ILE A 104 -26.94 -8.51 -4.53
N LYS A 105 -26.61 -8.82 -5.77
CA LYS A 105 -25.23 -8.98 -6.25
C LYS A 105 -24.60 -7.62 -6.46
N VAL A 106 -23.44 -7.39 -5.80
CA VAL A 106 -22.69 -6.14 -5.91
C VAL A 106 -21.20 -6.35 -6.26
N ALA A 107 -20.69 -7.57 -6.14
CA ALA A 107 -19.30 -7.85 -6.49
C ALA A 107 -19.04 -7.58 -7.97
N ASP A 108 -17.83 -7.11 -8.30
CA ASP A 108 -17.37 -6.64 -9.61
C ASP A 108 -18.02 -5.35 -10.12
N MET A 109 -19.01 -4.82 -9.43
CA MET A 109 -19.58 -3.51 -9.74
C MET A 109 -18.72 -2.39 -9.14
N THR A 110 -18.70 -1.25 -9.82
CA THR A 110 -18.23 0.01 -9.22
C THR A 110 -19.34 0.58 -8.32
N LYS A 111 -19.00 1.50 -7.43
CA LYS A 111 -20.02 2.19 -6.60
C LYS A 111 -21.11 2.84 -7.45
N ASN A 112 -20.73 3.50 -8.55
CA ASN A 112 -21.69 4.16 -9.46
C ASN A 112 -22.65 3.14 -10.12
N GLN A 113 -22.15 1.94 -10.44
CA GLN A 113 -23.00 0.87 -10.97
C GLN A 113 -23.97 0.35 -9.92
N VAL A 114 -23.54 0.20 -8.66
CA VAL A 114 -24.43 -0.20 -7.56
C VAL A 114 -25.47 0.87 -7.28
N GLU A 115 -25.10 2.16 -7.28
CA GLU A 115 -26.03 3.26 -7.11
C GLU A 115 -27.10 3.26 -8.20
N ALA A 116 -26.70 3.10 -9.47
CA ALA A 116 -27.63 3.01 -10.60
C ALA A 116 -28.56 1.79 -10.49
N TYR A 117 -27.99 0.63 -10.14
CA TYR A 117 -28.73 -0.61 -9.94
C TYR A 117 -29.79 -0.47 -8.84
N LEU A 118 -29.37 0.02 -7.66
CA LEU A 118 -30.29 0.23 -6.54
C LEU A 118 -31.40 1.26 -6.88
N LYS A 119 -31.06 2.31 -7.59
CA LYS A 119 -32.02 3.32 -8.05
C LYS A 119 -33.11 2.71 -8.92
N ASP A 120 -32.74 1.82 -9.82
CA ASP A 120 -33.69 1.09 -10.67
C ASP A 120 -34.57 0.13 -9.86
N GLN A 121 -33.97 -0.63 -8.93
CA GLN A 121 -34.67 -1.60 -8.11
C GLN A 121 -35.63 -0.93 -7.10
N LEU A 122 -35.32 0.27 -6.62
CA LEU A 122 -36.16 1.00 -5.66
C LEU A 122 -37.27 1.82 -6.30
N ARG A 123 -37.24 2.03 -7.61
CA ARG A 123 -38.25 2.81 -8.35
C ARG A 123 -39.70 2.35 -8.09
N PRO A 124 -40.02 1.04 -7.98
CA PRO A 124 -41.40 0.61 -7.71
C PRO A 124 -41.91 0.96 -6.31
N TYR A 125 -41.00 1.21 -5.36
CA TYR A 125 -41.32 1.44 -3.95
C TYR A 125 -41.34 2.93 -3.58
N LEU A 126 -40.78 3.78 -4.42
CA LEU A 126 -40.64 5.20 -4.15
C LEU A 126 -41.38 6.04 -5.20
N LYS A 127 -42.09 7.05 -4.75
CA LYS A 127 -42.83 7.98 -5.65
C LYS A 127 -41.90 8.93 -6.39
N GLU A 128 -40.72 9.12 -5.83
CA GLU A 128 -39.69 10.05 -6.31
C GLU A 128 -38.36 9.30 -6.55
N GLU A 129 -37.55 9.89 -7.38
CA GLU A 129 -36.22 9.37 -7.66
C GLU A 129 -35.29 9.53 -6.46
N PRO A 130 -34.79 8.43 -5.84
CA PRO A 130 -33.93 8.52 -4.67
C PRO A 130 -32.53 8.99 -5.04
N LEU A 131 -31.90 9.74 -4.12
CA LEU A 131 -30.47 9.96 -4.12
C LEU A 131 -29.80 8.84 -3.33
N ILE A 132 -29.06 7.98 -4.02
CA ILE A 132 -28.35 6.86 -3.42
C ILE A 132 -26.86 7.19 -3.38
N ASN A 133 -26.22 6.91 -2.26
CA ASN A 133 -24.79 7.07 -2.09
C ASN A 133 -24.20 5.78 -1.53
N VAL A 134 -23.24 5.21 -2.26
CA VAL A 134 -22.52 3.99 -1.89
C VAL A 134 -21.07 4.34 -1.63
N ARG A 135 -20.52 3.86 -0.48
CA ARG A 135 -19.10 4.03 -0.13
C ARG A 135 -18.49 2.75 0.42
N MET A 136 -17.26 2.48 0.04
CA MET A 136 -16.44 1.46 0.66
C MET A 136 -15.75 2.05 1.90
N VAL A 137 -16.00 1.45 3.07
CA VAL A 137 -15.49 1.99 4.34
C VAL A 137 -14.23 1.30 4.87
N ASN A 138 -13.84 0.20 4.26
CA ASN A 138 -12.65 -0.56 4.64
C ASN A 138 -11.56 -0.60 3.56
N TYR A 139 -11.61 0.34 2.59
CA TYR A 139 -10.60 0.36 1.54
C TYR A 139 -9.22 0.58 2.14
N LYS A 140 -8.39 -0.46 2.11
CA LYS A 140 -7.03 -0.44 2.67
C LYS A 140 -6.06 -1.14 1.74
N ILE A 141 -4.81 -0.71 1.80
CA ILE A 141 -3.65 -1.33 1.19
C ILE A 141 -2.60 -1.57 2.26
N SER A 142 -1.67 -2.47 2.01
CA SER A 142 -0.53 -2.71 2.92
C SER A 142 0.78 -2.45 2.19
N VAL A 143 1.71 -1.78 2.85
CA VAL A 143 3.07 -1.53 2.33
C VAL A 143 4.07 -2.09 3.32
N LEU A 144 4.92 -3.00 2.85
CA LEU A 144 5.87 -3.77 3.66
C LEU A 144 7.28 -3.73 3.06
N GLY A 145 8.27 -4.08 3.87
CA GLY A 145 9.67 -4.23 3.46
C GLY A 145 10.49 -2.96 3.68
N GLU A 146 11.39 -2.65 2.76
CA GLU A 146 12.35 -1.55 2.87
C GLU A 146 11.73 -0.18 2.53
N VAL A 147 10.72 0.20 3.31
CA VAL A 147 10.09 1.52 3.35
C VAL A 147 10.26 2.14 4.74
N ASN A 148 10.10 3.46 4.85
CA ASN A 148 10.32 4.15 6.12
C ASN A 148 9.24 3.86 7.16
N ARG A 149 8.00 3.61 6.75
CA ARG A 149 6.85 3.34 7.63
C ARG A 149 6.01 2.18 7.08
N PRO A 150 6.46 0.93 7.25
CA PRO A 150 5.66 -0.23 6.84
C PRO A 150 4.37 -0.30 7.69
N ASN A 151 3.22 -0.36 7.02
CA ASN A 151 1.91 -0.40 7.68
C ASN A 151 0.80 -0.78 6.68
N SER A 152 -0.42 -0.99 7.21
CA SER A 152 -1.66 -0.99 6.43
C SER A 152 -2.29 0.40 6.47
N TYR A 153 -2.59 0.96 5.31
CA TYR A 153 -3.12 2.32 5.14
C TYR A 153 -4.56 2.26 4.66
N THR A 154 -5.46 2.95 5.37
CA THR A 154 -6.84 3.13 4.94
C THR A 154 -6.91 4.30 3.95
N ILE A 155 -7.56 4.08 2.81
CA ILE A 155 -7.68 5.03 1.72
C ILE A 155 -9.11 5.56 1.68
N THR A 156 -9.28 6.84 1.96
CA THR A 156 -10.60 7.49 2.06
C THR A 156 -11.23 7.79 0.69
N ASN A 157 -10.39 7.96 -0.35
CA ASN A 157 -10.85 8.35 -1.69
C ASN A 157 -11.15 7.16 -2.59
N GLU A 158 -11.07 5.91 -2.07
CA GLU A 158 -11.30 4.67 -2.83
C GLU A 158 -10.42 4.55 -4.09
N LYS A 159 -9.36 5.36 -4.16
CA LYS A 159 -8.40 5.40 -5.26
C LYS A 159 -7.02 5.74 -4.72
N VAL A 160 -6.04 4.91 -5.06
CA VAL A 160 -4.64 5.14 -4.72
C VAL A 160 -3.76 4.47 -5.77
N ASN A 161 -2.71 5.14 -6.21
CA ASN A 161 -1.73 4.54 -7.09
C ASN A 161 -0.50 4.05 -6.31
N VAL A 162 0.38 3.32 -6.99
CA VAL A 162 1.61 2.73 -6.39
C VAL A 162 2.49 3.81 -5.75
N LEU A 163 2.67 4.96 -6.41
CA LEU A 163 3.53 6.03 -5.91
C LEU A 163 2.92 6.73 -4.69
N GLU A 164 1.60 6.96 -4.70
CA GLU A 164 0.87 7.48 -3.54
C GLU A 164 0.95 6.53 -2.34
N ALA A 165 0.83 5.23 -2.58
CA ALA A 165 0.96 4.21 -1.54
C ALA A 165 2.36 4.23 -0.90
N LEU A 166 3.40 4.37 -1.71
CA LEU A 166 4.78 4.49 -1.23
C LEU A 166 5.00 5.81 -0.49
N ALA A 167 4.42 6.92 -0.96
CA ALA A 167 4.45 8.20 -0.27
C ALA A 167 3.79 8.13 1.12
N LEU A 168 2.65 7.44 1.25
CA LEU A 168 2.02 7.16 2.55
C LEU A 168 2.96 6.39 3.48
N ALA A 169 3.73 5.44 2.94
CA ALA A 169 4.75 4.68 3.67
C ALA A 169 6.05 5.47 3.93
N GLY A 170 6.10 6.75 3.56
CA GLY A 170 7.27 7.61 3.74
C GLY A 170 8.40 7.32 2.77
N ASP A 171 8.07 6.76 1.61
CA ASP A 171 8.98 6.33 0.55
C ASP A 171 9.87 5.12 0.91
N LEU A 172 10.57 4.61 -0.10
CA LEU A 172 11.56 3.54 0.07
C LEU A 172 12.78 4.06 0.82
N THR A 173 13.37 3.19 1.65
CA THR A 173 14.70 3.46 2.18
C THR A 173 15.75 3.45 1.05
N ILE A 174 16.96 3.93 1.34
CA ILE A 174 18.10 3.83 0.40
C ILE A 174 18.47 2.38 0.06
N TYR A 175 17.99 1.43 0.85
CA TYR A 175 18.21 0.01 0.68
C TYR A 175 17.09 -0.70 -0.08
N GLY A 176 15.97 -0.05 -0.33
CA GLY A 176 14.86 -0.60 -1.09
C GLY A 176 15.19 -0.72 -2.58
N LYS A 177 14.84 -1.87 -3.17
CA LYS A 177 14.95 -2.07 -4.62
C LYS A 177 13.78 -1.39 -5.32
N ARG A 178 14.06 -0.43 -6.20
CA ARG A 178 13.06 0.28 -6.99
C ARG A 178 12.65 -0.46 -8.25
N ASP A 179 13.54 -1.30 -8.75
CA ASP A 179 13.35 -2.13 -9.95
C ASP A 179 12.62 -3.46 -9.68
N ASN A 180 12.24 -3.73 -8.43
CA ASN A 180 11.65 -5.02 -8.04
C ASN A 180 10.71 -4.86 -6.83
N VAL A 181 9.68 -4.06 -7.01
CA VAL A 181 8.59 -3.96 -6.01
C VAL A 181 7.53 -4.99 -6.35
N LYS A 182 7.19 -5.84 -5.39
CA LYS A 182 6.18 -6.89 -5.60
C LYS A 182 4.82 -6.39 -5.18
N LEU A 183 3.88 -6.44 -6.09
CA LEU A 183 2.46 -6.27 -5.82
C LEU A 183 1.83 -7.66 -5.67
N MET A 184 1.27 -7.94 -4.51
CA MET A 184 0.46 -9.13 -4.27
C MET A 184 -1.01 -8.72 -4.29
N ARG A 185 -1.79 -9.34 -5.19
CA ARG A 185 -3.22 -9.06 -5.41
C ARG A 185 -4.03 -10.35 -5.35
N GLU A 186 -5.19 -10.27 -4.73
CA GLU A 186 -6.17 -11.35 -4.75
C GLU A 186 -7.35 -10.94 -5.66
N SER A 187 -7.63 -11.80 -6.62
CA SER A 187 -8.79 -11.65 -7.53
C SER A 187 -10.09 -12.02 -6.84
N VAL A 188 -11.23 -11.67 -7.45
CA VAL A 188 -12.57 -11.97 -6.93
C VAL A 188 -12.82 -13.48 -6.80
N ASP A 189 -12.20 -14.28 -7.67
CA ASP A 189 -12.25 -15.75 -7.65
C ASP A 189 -11.26 -16.39 -6.64
N GLY A 190 -10.62 -15.58 -5.79
CA GLY A 190 -9.70 -16.02 -4.74
C GLY A 190 -8.31 -16.42 -5.25
N LYS A 191 -8.01 -16.26 -6.54
CA LYS A 191 -6.67 -16.46 -7.07
C LYS A 191 -5.75 -15.35 -6.61
N ARG A 192 -4.52 -15.72 -6.26
CA ARG A 192 -3.48 -14.78 -5.86
C ARG A 192 -2.42 -14.66 -6.94
N GLU A 193 -2.10 -13.45 -7.30
CA GLU A 193 -1.03 -13.13 -8.25
C GLU A 193 0.04 -12.28 -7.56
N VAL A 194 1.28 -12.44 -8.03
CA VAL A 194 2.41 -11.59 -7.64
C VAL A 194 2.98 -10.96 -8.89
N VAL A 195 2.90 -9.65 -8.97
CA VAL A 195 3.39 -8.86 -10.11
C VAL A 195 4.61 -8.07 -9.66
N ILE A 196 5.64 -8.04 -10.50
CA ILE A 196 6.83 -7.23 -10.28
C ILE A 196 6.61 -5.87 -10.95
N LEU A 197 6.74 -4.82 -10.17
CA LEU A 197 6.66 -3.43 -10.62
C LEU A 197 8.06 -2.83 -10.61
N ASP A 198 8.47 -2.25 -11.72
CA ASP A 198 9.67 -1.43 -11.82
C ASP A 198 9.29 0.04 -11.68
N LEU A 199 9.66 0.64 -10.54
CA LEU A 199 9.36 2.05 -10.28
C LEU A 199 10.26 2.99 -11.09
N THR A 200 11.33 2.47 -11.71
CA THR A 200 12.23 3.27 -12.55
C THR A 200 11.72 3.38 -13.98
N ASP A 201 10.83 2.48 -14.40
CA ASP A 201 10.23 2.49 -15.72
C ASP A 201 9.13 3.57 -15.82
N LYS A 202 9.28 4.50 -16.76
CA LYS A 202 8.27 5.52 -17.07
C LYS A 202 6.91 4.94 -17.50
N ASN A 203 6.92 3.73 -18.09
CA ASN A 203 5.69 3.08 -18.56
C ASN A 203 4.86 2.51 -17.41
N LEU A 204 5.35 2.53 -16.18
CA LEU A 204 4.61 2.10 -15.00
C LEU A 204 3.24 2.77 -14.90
N ILE A 205 3.15 4.06 -15.26
CA ILE A 205 1.88 4.82 -15.23
C ILE A 205 0.80 4.28 -16.16
N HIS A 206 1.19 3.52 -17.19
CA HIS A 206 0.27 2.86 -18.13
C HIS A 206 -0.05 1.42 -17.75
N SER A 207 0.60 0.89 -16.70
CA SER A 207 0.37 -0.46 -16.24
C SER A 207 -1.05 -0.62 -15.67
N PRO A 208 -1.75 -1.73 -15.94
CA PRO A 208 -3.02 -2.05 -15.29
C PRO A 208 -2.89 -2.23 -13.76
N TYR A 209 -1.65 -2.36 -13.28
CA TYR A 209 -1.31 -2.50 -11.86
C TYR A 209 -0.89 -1.17 -11.22
N PHE A 210 -0.93 -0.06 -11.96
CA PHE A 210 -0.56 1.25 -11.43
C PHE A 210 -1.50 1.70 -10.31
N TYR A 211 -2.81 1.49 -10.49
CA TYR A 211 -3.81 1.69 -9.44
C TYR A 211 -3.95 0.43 -8.59
N LEU A 212 -3.83 0.63 -7.29
CA LEU A 212 -3.97 -0.44 -6.32
C LEU A 212 -5.45 -0.73 -6.06
N GLN A 213 -5.73 -1.97 -5.70
CA GLN A 213 -7.06 -2.44 -5.34
C GLN A 213 -7.15 -2.70 -3.83
N GLN A 214 -8.37 -2.89 -3.36
CA GLN A 214 -8.65 -3.28 -1.96
C GLN A 214 -7.84 -4.52 -1.57
N ASN A 215 -7.18 -4.46 -0.41
CA ASN A 215 -6.32 -5.49 0.17
C ASN A 215 -5.02 -5.79 -0.60
N ASP A 216 -4.65 -4.99 -1.60
CA ASP A 216 -3.34 -5.12 -2.24
C ASP A 216 -2.21 -4.97 -1.23
N VAL A 217 -1.14 -5.74 -1.44
CA VAL A 217 0.08 -5.66 -0.63
C VAL A 217 1.26 -5.31 -1.52
N LEU A 218 1.90 -4.17 -1.24
CA LEU A 218 3.18 -3.80 -1.85
C LEU A 218 4.32 -4.25 -0.95
N TYR A 219 5.24 -5.02 -1.51
CA TYR A 219 6.44 -5.46 -0.81
C TYR A 219 7.70 -4.96 -1.49
N VAL A 220 8.48 -4.16 -0.78
CA VAL A 220 9.76 -3.62 -1.24
C VAL A 220 10.89 -4.51 -0.73
N GLU A 221 11.59 -5.19 -1.65
CA GLU A 221 12.73 -6.03 -1.30
C GLU A 221 13.95 -5.20 -0.86
N PRO A 222 14.71 -5.69 0.14
CA PRO A 222 16.01 -5.13 0.47
C PRO A 222 17.04 -5.40 -0.62
N ASN A 223 17.96 -4.48 -0.82
CA ASN A 223 19.08 -4.67 -1.71
C ASN A 223 20.16 -5.59 -1.09
N LYS A 224 21.14 -6.01 -1.91
CA LYS A 224 22.23 -6.90 -1.48
C LYS A 224 23.04 -6.33 -0.31
N THR A 225 23.21 -5.01 -0.24
CA THR A 225 23.96 -4.35 0.84
C THR A 225 23.24 -4.52 2.18
N ARG A 226 21.92 -4.30 2.22
CA ARG A 226 21.11 -4.50 3.43
C ARG A 226 21.14 -5.96 3.90
N MET A 227 20.94 -6.91 2.97
CA MET A 227 21.00 -8.33 3.25
C MET A 227 22.37 -8.77 3.79
N ARG A 228 23.46 -8.24 3.22
CA ARG A 228 24.82 -8.52 3.70
C ARG A 228 25.05 -7.93 5.09
N ASN A 229 24.66 -6.70 5.31
CA ASN A 229 24.83 -6.03 6.61
C ASN A 229 24.06 -6.76 7.72
N SER A 230 22.90 -7.33 7.45
CA SER A 230 22.15 -8.10 8.45
C SER A 230 22.88 -9.39 8.86
N LYS A 231 23.64 -10.01 7.95
CA LYS A 231 24.43 -11.21 8.25
C LYS A 231 25.73 -10.91 9.03
N TYR A 232 26.35 -9.75 8.78
CA TYR A 232 27.66 -9.42 9.36
C TYR A 232 27.58 -8.64 10.68
N SER A 233 26.46 -8.06 11.02
CA SER A 233 26.32 -7.15 12.18
C SER A 233 26.70 -7.78 13.52
N ALA A 234 26.39 -9.06 13.77
CA ALA A 234 26.68 -9.72 15.03
C ALA A 234 28.12 -10.22 15.13
N LEU A 235 28.67 -10.80 14.06
CA LEU A 235 30.02 -11.40 14.04
C LEU A 235 31.11 -10.33 13.87
N THR A 236 30.90 -9.33 13.05
CA THR A 236 31.92 -8.30 12.76
C THR A 236 32.22 -7.44 14.00
N GLY A 237 31.19 -7.14 14.82
CA GLY A 237 31.38 -6.42 16.08
C GLY A 237 32.27 -7.18 17.06
N GLN A 238 32.05 -8.49 17.21
CA GLN A 238 32.84 -9.33 18.10
C GLN A 238 34.28 -9.52 17.62
N ILE A 239 34.49 -9.72 16.32
CA ILE A 239 35.83 -9.86 15.73
C ILE A 239 36.62 -8.57 15.88
N LEU A 240 36.01 -7.40 15.58
CA LEU A 240 36.68 -6.11 15.71
C LEU A 240 37.09 -5.82 17.16
N THR A 241 36.21 -6.13 18.12
CA THR A 241 36.51 -6.00 19.56
C THR A 241 37.64 -6.94 20.01
N GLY A 242 37.66 -8.18 19.51
CA GLY A 242 38.72 -9.13 19.77
C GLY A 242 40.08 -8.69 19.21
N VAL A 243 40.12 -8.16 17.99
CA VAL A 243 41.35 -7.68 17.35
C VAL A 243 41.89 -6.44 18.07
N THR A 244 41.04 -5.47 18.44
CA THR A 244 41.47 -4.29 19.20
C THR A 244 42.00 -4.66 20.59
N ALA A 245 41.39 -5.60 21.29
CA ALA A 245 41.91 -6.12 22.54
C ALA A 245 43.27 -6.80 22.39
N ALA A 246 43.46 -7.63 21.38
CA ALA A 246 44.74 -8.30 21.11
C ALA A 246 45.85 -7.29 20.78
N VAL A 247 45.59 -6.29 19.96
CA VAL A 247 46.52 -5.21 19.65
C VAL A 247 46.89 -4.40 20.89
N SER A 248 45.93 -4.10 21.77
CA SER A 248 46.19 -3.38 23.02
C SER A 248 47.09 -4.19 23.98
N VAL A 249 46.87 -5.49 24.11
CA VAL A 249 47.71 -6.38 24.93
C VAL A 249 49.11 -6.48 24.35
N ALA A 250 49.23 -6.63 23.03
CA ALA A 250 50.55 -6.70 22.36
C ALA A 250 51.34 -5.39 22.57
N SER A 251 50.70 -4.23 22.42
CA SER A 251 51.35 -2.94 22.66
C SER A 251 51.81 -2.76 24.10
N LEU A 252 51.02 -3.25 25.08
CA LEU A 252 51.39 -3.22 26.50
C LEU A 252 52.63 -4.09 26.78
N ILE A 253 52.69 -5.28 26.20
CA ILE A 253 53.84 -6.18 26.34
C ILE A 253 55.10 -5.53 25.76
N VAL A 254 55.01 -4.92 24.58
CA VAL A 254 56.16 -4.23 23.95
C VAL A 254 56.64 -3.07 24.81
N THR A 255 55.69 -2.31 25.43
CA THR A 255 56.07 -1.18 26.31
C THR A 255 56.76 -1.67 27.61
N ILE A 256 56.31 -2.78 28.17
CA ILE A 256 56.95 -3.38 29.34
C ILE A 256 58.36 -3.89 29.04
N ILE A 257 58.52 -4.57 27.91
CA ILE A 257 59.85 -5.07 27.50
C ILE A 257 60.81 -3.92 27.22
N ALA A 258 60.37 -2.85 26.59
CA ALA A 258 61.20 -1.66 26.31
C ALA A 258 61.56 -0.93 27.63
N ALA A 259 60.68 -0.88 28.62
CA ALA A 259 60.94 -0.28 29.93
C ALA A 259 61.80 -1.14 30.91
N SER A 260 61.92 -2.45 30.63
CA SER A 260 62.74 -3.35 31.44
C SER A 260 64.13 -3.61 30.86
N GLY A 261 64.48 -3.03 29.71
CA GLY A 261 65.77 -3.16 29.03
C GLY A 261 66.73 -2.01 29.23
N ASP A 262 66.35 -1.01 30.05
CA ASP A 262 67.22 0.02 30.63
C ASP A 262 67.53 -0.30 32.11
#